data_147eab522179ef9eedecb50b207b284e
#
_entry.id   147eab522179ef9eedecb50b207b284e
#
_cell.length_a   1.000
_cell.length_b   1.000
_cell.length_c   1.000
_cell.angle_alpha   90.00
_cell.angle_beta   90.00
_cell.angle_gamma   90.00
#
_symmetry.space_group_name_H-M   'P 1'
#
loop_
_entity.id
_entity.type
_entity.pdbx_description
1 polymer ?
#
loop_
_entity_poly.entity_id
_entity_poly.type
_entity_poly.pdbx_seq_one_letter_code
_entity_poly.pdbx_strand_id
1 'polypeptide(L)'
;SSALLFTMMCSIFSNSRPMKLNLICRVLCLVAMFVLCGPVHAFDPFEVKDIRVEGAQRIEVGTIFNYLSVKVGDEITDDIARDSVRILFSTGFFNDVQLKREGDVLIVVVSERPSIASIEYLGNKDIRDEEIEEVLHSVGFVAGKVFSQPMFDKLLKTLRERYFSRGRYSATIDSTVTPLDASRVRIRLQIDEGRVARIEKLRIVGNNKFTDRELLKLLELREDSWLGFLSSKRNYSIDKLNASLEALKSFYLDRGYINFDIDSHDVAISQNKQDIFVTISITEGEPYTFGKVELDDTQGYITKEDFDAVRPHSGAPFSRRQVLLARSTLESILADVGFAFGIVNAMPEIDRERNLVDFIFAVDPGPKVYVRQVNVRGNQATRDEVIRREMRQVEGALYSAKDIRRSRERIQRLGYFDEVKIDTPAVPGTIDQVDINVTVQERSTGNFMFGVGYAGADGVLLQAEVNRENLFGSG
;
A
#
# COMPACT_ATOMS: atom_id res chain seq x y z
N SER A 1 -9.81 -19.79 -47.60
CA SER A 1 -10.46 -19.93 -48.93
C SER A 1 -11.44 -21.10 -49.03
N SER A 2 -11.55 -21.97 -48.00
CA SER A 2 -12.46 -23.13 -47.99
C SER A 2 -13.89 -22.80 -47.53
N ALA A 3 -14.14 -21.71 -46.88
CA ALA A 3 -15.48 -21.34 -46.37
C ALA A 3 -16.41 -20.72 -47.45
N LEU A 4 -15.86 -20.16 -48.52
CA LEU A 4 -16.63 -19.59 -49.63
C LEU A 4 -17.18 -20.62 -50.62
N LEU A 5 -16.53 -21.78 -50.76
CA LEU A 5 -17.02 -22.89 -51.59
C LEU A 5 -18.20 -23.65 -50.95
N PHE A 6 -18.27 -23.65 -49.62
CA PHE A 6 -19.32 -24.33 -48.87
C PHE A 6 -20.66 -23.60 -48.94
N THR A 7 -20.64 -22.27 -48.98
CA THR A 7 -21.87 -21.45 -49.06
C THR A 7 -22.50 -21.49 -50.47
N MET A 8 -21.69 -21.70 -51.49
CA MET A 8 -22.19 -21.78 -52.87
C MET A 8 -22.81 -23.13 -53.24
N MET A 9 -22.41 -24.24 -52.61
CA MET A 9 -23.00 -25.57 -52.84
C MET A 9 -24.33 -25.81 -52.12
N CYS A 10 -24.62 -25.06 -51.03
CA CYS A 10 -25.91 -25.19 -50.33
C CYS A 10 -27.07 -24.46 -51.00
N SER A 11 -26.81 -23.51 -51.89
CA SER A 11 -27.88 -22.72 -52.53
C SER A 11 -28.47 -23.34 -53.81
N ILE A 12 -27.85 -24.42 -54.34
CA ILE A 12 -28.29 -25.05 -55.63
C ILE A 12 -29.30 -26.18 -55.41
N PHE A 13 -29.52 -26.68 -54.16
CA PHE A 13 -30.39 -27.83 -53.90
C PHE A 13 -31.71 -27.50 -53.15
N SER A 14 -32.18 -26.27 -53.23
CA SER A 14 -33.45 -25.87 -52.58
C SER A 14 -34.59 -25.69 -53.59
N ASN A 15 -34.80 -26.58 -54.50
CA ASN A 15 -36.12 -26.62 -55.22
C ASN A 15 -36.34 -27.91 -55.94
N SER A 16 -37.00 -28.93 -55.33
CA SER A 16 -37.95 -29.87 -55.91
C SER A 16 -38.32 -31.04 -54.98
N ARG A 17 -39.57 -31.38 -54.95
CA ARG A 17 -40.42 -32.32 -54.23
C ARG A 17 -39.83 -33.64 -53.64
N PRO A 18 -40.52 -34.28 -52.66
CA PRO A 18 -39.90 -35.28 -51.76
C PRO A 18 -39.92 -36.67 -52.36
N MET A 19 -38.80 -37.31 -52.53
CA MET A 19 -38.67 -38.72 -52.70
C MET A 19 -37.70 -39.33 -51.69
N LYS A 20 -38.06 -40.53 -51.20
CA LYS A 20 -37.41 -41.33 -50.14
C LYS A 20 -35.91 -41.67 -50.33
N LEU A 21 -35.27 -41.14 -51.36
CA LEU A 21 -33.86 -41.37 -51.72
C LEU A 21 -32.88 -40.46 -50.91
N ASN A 22 -33.40 -39.42 -50.19
CA ASN A 22 -32.57 -38.42 -49.51
C ASN A 22 -31.99 -38.86 -48.15
N LEU A 23 -32.53 -39.93 -47.54
CA LEU A 23 -32.03 -40.36 -46.23
C LEU A 23 -30.72 -41.18 -46.39
N ILE A 24 -30.66 -42.05 -47.39
CA ILE A 24 -29.48 -42.88 -47.67
C ILE A 24 -28.30 -42.01 -48.15
N CYS A 25 -28.55 -41.03 -49.00
CA CYS A 25 -27.52 -40.07 -49.42
C CYS A 25 -27.00 -39.21 -48.28
N ARG A 26 -27.87 -38.74 -47.35
CA ARG A 26 -27.46 -37.98 -46.16
C ARG A 26 -26.66 -38.85 -45.18
N VAL A 27 -27.04 -40.11 -45.00
CA VAL A 27 -26.29 -41.03 -44.15
C VAL A 27 -24.95 -41.40 -44.80
N LEU A 28 -24.88 -41.61 -46.13
CA LEU A 28 -23.61 -41.83 -46.82
C LEU A 28 -22.68 -40.62 -46.79
N CYS A 29 -23.20 -39.40 -46.93
CA CYS A 29 -22.40 -38.17 -46.78
C CYS A 29 -21.89 -37.97 -45.34
N LEU A 30 -22.71 -38.29 -44.32
CA LEU A 30 -22.29 -38.24 -42.92
C LEU A 30 -21.24 -39.31 -42.61
N VAL A 31 -21.37 -40.51 -43.13
CA VAL A 31 -20.37 -41.60 -42.97
C VAL A 31 -19.09 -41.27 -43.72
N ALA A 32 -19.18 -40.71 -44.95
CA ALA A 32 -18.02 -40.28 -45.73
C ALA A 32 -17.31 -39.12 -45.04
N MET A 33 -18.04 -38.20 -44.36
CA MET A 33 -17.46 -37.10 -43.59
C MET A 33 -16.78 -37.60 -42.30
N PHE A 34 -17.28 -38.69 -41.69
CA PHE A 34 -16.67 -39.29 -40.49
C PHE A 34 -15.43 -40.16 -40.85
N VAL A 35 -15.36 -40.73 -42.03
CA VAL A 35 -14.21 -41.51 -42.49
C VAL A 35 -13.06 -40.64 -42.97
N LEU A 36 -13.34 -39.39 -43.39
CA LEU A 36 -12.33 -38.40 -43.77
C LEU A 36 -11.76 -37.59 -42.60
N CYS A 37 -12.34 -37.68 -41.38
CA CYS A 37 -11.80 -37.14 -40.14
C CYS A 37 -10.94 -38.19 -39.43
N GLY A 38 -9.90 -38.69 -40.10
CA GLY A 38 -8.84 -39.43 -39.43
C GLY A 38 -8.17 -38.51 -38.41
N PRO A 39 -7.61 -39.05 -37.30
CA PRO A 39 -6.87 -38.24 -36.35
C PRO A 39 -5.73 -37.54 -37.11
N VAL A 40 -5.79 -36.20 -37.18
CA VAL A 40 -4.67 -35.40 -37.67
C VAL A 40 -3.59 -35.49 -36.60
N HIS A 41 -2.66 -36.41 -36.77
CA HIS A 41 -1.47 -36.46 -35.93
C HIS A 41 -0.58 -35.32 -36.40
N ALA A 42 -0.31 -34.36 -35.53
CA ALA A 42 0.57 -33.23 -35.83
C ALA A 42 2.05 -33.69 -35.88
N PHE A 43 2.34 -34.84 -35.30
CA PHE A 43 3.71 -35.32 -35.13
C PHE A 43 3.76 -36.86 -35.21
N ASP A 44 4.47 -37.42 -36.20
CA ASP A 44 4.72 -38.86 -36.24
C ASP A 44 5.78 -39.23 -35.19
N PRO A 45 5.51 -40.20 -34.28
CA PRO A 45 6.49 -40.63 -33.28
C PRO A 45 7.81 -41.05 -33.93
N PHE A 46 8.95 -40.63 -33.34
CA PHE A 46 10.28 -41.02 -33.78
C PHE A 46 11.28 -40.98 -32.62
N GLU A 47 12.35 -41.76 -32.72
CA GLU A 47 13.47 -41.75 -31.78
C GLU A 47 14.36 -40.53 -32.07
N VAL A 48 14.59 -39.67 -31.05
CA VAL A 48 15.37 -38.45 -31.17
C VAL A 48 16.87 -38.78 -31.07
N LYS A 49 17.62 -38.68 -32.18
CA LYS A 49 19.06 -38.89 -32.18
C LYS A 49 19.87 -37.62 -31.88
N ASP A 50 19.31 -36.45 -32.13
CA ASP A 50 19.92 -35.17 -31.85
C ASP A 50 18.85 -34.12 -31.62
N ILE A 51 19.17 -33.09 -30.81
CA ILE A 51 18.31 -31.96 -30.55
C ILE A 51 19.02 -30.67 -30.91
N ARG A 52 18.44 -29.89 -31.83
CA ARG A 52 18.97 -28.62 -32.28
C ARG A 52 18.02 -27.50 -31.84
N VAL A 53 18.58 -26.41 -31.33
CA VAL A 53 17.80 -25.21 -30.94
C VAL A 53 18.11 -24.11 -31.94
N GLU A 54 17.05 -23.49 -32.47
CA GLU A 54 17.14 -22.33 -33.37
C GLU A 54 16.38 -21.15 -32.79
N GLY A 55 16.92 -19.93 -33.00
CA GLY A 55 16.28 -18.68 -32.56
C GLY A 55 16.64 -18.24 -31.13
N ALA A 56 17.41 -19.04 -30.39
CA ALA A 56 17.93 -18.64 -29.09
C ALA A 56 19.04 -17.57 -29.27
N GLN A 57 18.93 -16.44 -28.60
CA GLN A 57 19.88 -15.34 -28.66
C GLN A 57 20.47 -14.97 -27.28
N ARG A 58 19.62 -14.84 -26.29
CA ARG A 58 19.95 -14.42 -24.93
C ARG A 58 19.90 -15.58 -23.94
N ILE A 59 19.02 -16.52 -24.20
CA ILE A 59 18.81 -17.69 -23.34
C ILE A 59 19.78 -18.78 -23.79
N GLU A 60 20.62 -19.26 -22.90
CA GLU A 60 21.54 -20.34 -23.19
C GLU A 60 20.77 -21.62 -23.61
N VAL A 61 21.26 -22.27 -24.65
CA VAL A 61 20.68 -23.51 -25.19
C VAL A 61 20.55 -24.59 -24.12
N GLY A 62 21.51 -24.67 -23.18
CA GLY A 62 21.46 -25.57 -22.02
C GLY A 62 20.24 -25.33 -21.10
N THR A 63 19.82 -24.07 -20.96
CA THR A 63 18.59 -23.75 -20.22
C THR A 63 17.36 -24.31 -20.91
N ILE A 64 17.29 -24.21 -22.24
CA ILE A 64 16.18 -24.76 -23.04
C ILE A 64 16.12 -26.29 -22.88
N PHE A 65 17.27 -26.98 -22.95
CA PHE A 65 17.36 -28.42 -22.75
C PHE A 65 16.85 -28.87 -21.36
N ASN A 66 17.08 -28.09 -20.31
CA ASN A 66 16.62 -28.40 -18.97
C ASN A 66 15.08 -28.38 -18.83
N TYR A 67 14.39 -27.64 -19.69
CA TYR A 67 12.94 -27.54 -19.72
C TYR A 67 12.26 -28.45 -20.75
N LEU A 68 13.02 -29.12 -21.60
CA LEU A 68 12.47 -30.12 -22.54
C LEU A 68 12.16 -31.40 -21.79
N SER A 69 10.97 -31.95 -22.08
CA SER A 69 10.52 -33.25 -21.53
C SER A 69 11.14 -34.44 -22.28
N VAL A 70 11.93 -34.19 -23.32
CA VAL A 70 12.53 -35.24 -24.19
C VAL A 70 14.05 -35.07 -24.21
N LYS A 71 14.79 -36.16 -24.21
CA LYS A 71 16.25 -36.24 -24.32
C LYS A 71 16.65 -37.02 -25.56
N VAL A 72 17.94 -36.92 -25.93
CA VAL A 72 18.51 -37.76 -26.99
C VAL A 72 18.41 -39.22 -26.58
N GLY A 73 17.83 -40.04 -27.45
CA GLY A 73 17.53 -41.47 -27.23
C GLY A 73 16.07 -41.75 -26.82
N ASP A 74 15.28 -40.71 -26.50
CA ASP A 74 13.87 -40.89 -26.18
C ASP A 74 13.02 -40.92 -27.46
N GLU A 75 11.85 -41.58 -27.40
CA GLU A 75 10.83 -41.51 -28.42
C GLU A 75 9.95 -40.28 -28.16
N ILE A 76 9.88 -39.37 -29.11
CA ILE A 76 8.97 -38.21 -29.03
C ILE A 76 7.61 -38.57 -29.63
N THR A 77 6.57 -38.33 -28.81
CA THR A 77 5.17 -38.49 -29.19
C THR A 77 4.46 -37.14 -29.19
N ASP A 78 3.26 -37.05 -29.73
CA ASP A 78 2.45 -35.83 -29.69
C ASP A 78 2.22 -35.27 -28.28
N ASP A 79 2.09 -36.15 -27.28
CA ASP A 79 1.88 -35.72 -25.88
C ASP A 79 3.15 -35.12 -25.31
N ILE A 80 4.31 -35.76 -25.50
CA ILE A 80 5.61 -35.27 -25.05
C ILE A 80 5.97 -33.95 -25.76
N ALA A 81 5.65 -33.85 -27.07
CA ALA A 81 5.87 -32.61 -27.82
C ALA A 81 5.01 -31.46 -27.27
N ARG A 82 3.72 -31.71 -27.02
CA ARG A 82 2.83 -30.71 -26.42
C ARG A 82 3.26 -30.27 -25.01
N ASP A 83 3.68 -31.21 -24.18
CA ASP A 83 4.16 -30.92 -22.84
C ASP A 83 5.47 -30.12 -22.88
N SER A 84 6.40 -30.47 -23.77
CA SER A 84 7.64 -29.71 -23.96
C SER A 84 7.37 -28.25 -24.36
N VAL A 85 6.47 -28.04 -25.34
CA VAL A 85 6.04 -26.70 -25.75
C VAL A 85 5.39 -25.96 -24.59
N ARG A 86 4.49 -26.62 -23.84
CA ARG A 86 3.79 -26.03 -22.69
C ARG A 86 4.76 -25.60 -21.58
N ILE A 87 5.72 -26.48 -21.24
CA ILE A 87 6.72 -26.19 -20.21
C ILE A 87 7.60 -25.01 -20.63
N LEU A 88 8.14 -25.03 -21.85
CA LEU A 88 8.94 -23.92 -22.37
C LEU A 88 8.15 -22.62 -22.40
N PHE A 89 6.88 -22.64 -22.82
CA PHE A 89 6.02 -21.47 -22.83
C PHE A 89 5.72 -20.94 -21.40
N SER A 90 5.56 -21.86 -20.44
CA SER A 90 5.28 -21.53 -19.04
C SER A 90 6.44 -20.82 -18.34
N THR A 91 7.68 -20.95 -18.85
CA THR A 91 8.84 -20.20 -18.33
C THR A 91 8.71 -18.68 -18.51
N GLY A 92 7.83 -18.25 -19.44
CA GLY A 92 7.65 -16.84 -19.77
C GLY A 92 8.77 -16.22 -20.62
N PHE A 93 9.78 -16.96 -20.99
CA PHE A 93 10.93 -16.48 -21.77
C PHE A 93 10.64 -16.33 -23.25
N PHE A 94 9.68 -17.11 -23.77
CA PHE A 94 9.44 -17.23 -25.19
C PHE A 94 8.10 -16.62 -25.60
N ASN A 95 8.10 -15.98 -26.75
CA ASN A 95 6.91 -15.48 -27.42
C ASN A 95 6.26 -16.57 -28.30
N ASP A 96 7.10 -17.43 -28.89
CA ASP A 96 6.67 -18.59 -29.67
C ASP A 96 7.66 -19.75 -29.48
N VAL A 97 7.15 -20.98 -29.51
CA VAL A 97 7.92 -22.21 -29.41
C VAL A 97 7.31 -23.20 -30.39
N GLN A 98 8.11 -23.66 -31.34
CA GLN A 98 7.72 -24.66 -32.34
C GLN A 98 8.67 -25.83 -32.30
N LEU A 99 8.15 -27.02 -32.37
CA LEU A 99 8.94 -28.23 -32.55
C LEU A 99 8.82 -28.69 -34.02
N LYS A 100 9.96 -28.91 -34.65
CA LYS A 100 10.05 -29.43 -36.04
C LYS A 100 10.87 -30.71 -36.07
N ARG A 101 10.59 -31.55 -37.01
CA ARG A 101 11.33 -32.76 -37.26
C ARG A 101 12.14 -32.65 -38.56
N GLU A 102 13.42 -32.97 -38.51
CA GLU A 102 14.28 -33.11 -39.67
C GLU A 102 15.00 -34.47 -39.62
N GLY A 103 14.41 -35.51 -40.28
CA GLY A 103 14.88 -36.87 -40.10
C GLY A 103 14.69 -37.40 -38.69
N ASP A 104 15.81 -37.72 -38.01
CA ASP A 104 15.85 -38.18 -36.63
C ASP A 104 16.28 -37.03 -35.66
N VAL A 105 16.33 -35.79 -36.14
CA VAL A 105 16.69 -34.62 -35.37
C VAL A 105 15.45 -33.83 -34.97
N LEU A 106 15.33 -33.52 -33.68
CA LEU A 106 14.33 -32.61 -33.17
C LEU A 106 14.85 -31.17 -33.21
N ILE A 107 14.19 -30.31 -33.97
CA ILE A 107 14.51 -28.87 -34.01
C ILE A 107 13.52 -28.13 -33.15
N VAL A 108 14.05 -27.46 -32.13
CA VAL A 108 13.29 -26.58 -31.22
C VAL A 108 13.48 -25.13 -31.68
N VAL A 109 12.48 -24.59 -32.39
CA VAL A 109 12.51 -23.20 -32.85
C VAL A 109 11.86 -22.35 -31.81
N VAL A 110 12.63 -21.40 -31.25
CA VAL A 110 12.14 -20.49 -30.23
C VAL A 110 12.19 -19.04 -30.70
N SER A 111 11.21 -18.26 -30.31
CA SER A 111 11.23 -16.81 -30.43
C SER A 111 11.25 -16.21 -29.02
N GLU A 112 12.35 -15.62 -28.62
CA GLU A 112 12.48 -15.05 -27.29
C GLU A 112 11.61 -13.80 -27.12
N ARG A 113 11.06 -13.60 -25.92
CA ARG A 113 10.43 -12.33 -25.55
C ARG A 113 11.54 -11.29 -25.33
N PRO A 114 11.36 -10.07 -25.84
CA PRO A 114 12.34 -9.02 -25.63
C PRO A 114 12.46 -8.67 -24.15
N SER A 115 13.63 -8.25 -23.71
CA SER A 115 13.87 -7.67 -22.40
C SER A 115 13.64 -6.17 -22.42
N ILE A 116 13.30 -5.60 -21.26
CA ILE A 116 13.13 -4.16 -21.07
C ILE A 116 14.54 -3.54 -20.96
N ALA A 117 14.92 -2.72 -21.93
CA ALA A 117 16.19 -2.02 -21.91
C ALA A 117 16.12 -0.77 -21.01
N SER A 118 15.08 0.03 -21.16
CA SER A 118 14.84 1.23 -20.36
C SER A 118 13.34 1.54 -20.30
N ILE A 119 12.95 2.19 -19.21
CA ILE A 119 11.61 2.75 -19.01
C ILE A 119 11.81 4.25 -18.80
N GLU A 120 11.21 5.05 -19.67
CA GLU A 120 11.20 6.50 -19.60
C GLU A 120 9.78 6.94 -19.27
N TYR A 121 9.61 7.82 -18.28
CA TYR A 121 8.33 8.43 -17.95
C TYR A 121 8.48 9.95 -17.91
N LEU A 122 7.49 10.65 -18.45
CA LEU A 122 7.49 12.10 -18.62
C LEU A 122 6.12 12.66 -18.28
N GLY A 123 6.10 13.84 -17.66
CA GLY A 123 4.87 14.58 -17.38
C GLY A 123 4.29 14.34 -15.98
N ASN A 124 4.89 13.46 -15.19
CA ASN A 124 4.55 13.22 -13.80
C ASN A 124 5.06 14.38 -12.92
N LYS A 125 4.16 15.16 -12.37
CA LYS A 125 4.46 16.30 -11.48
C LYS A 125 3.96 16.06 -10.05
N ASP A 126 2.85 15.38 -9.92
CA ASP A 126 2.19 15.08 -8.67
C ASP A 126 2.70 13.79 -8.03
N ILE A 127 2.97 12.79 -8.85
CA ILE A 127 3.63 11.55 -8.42
C ILE A 127 5.12 11.69 -8.71
N ARG A 128 5.94 11.63 -7.66
CA ARG A 128 7.40 11.75 -7.79
C ARG A 128 7.98 10.49 -8.45
N ASP A 129 9.17 10.64 -9.00
CA ASP A 129 9.88 9.58 -9.70
C ASP A 129 10.08 8.35 -8.82
N GLU A 130 10.43 8.56 -7.54
CA GLU A 130 10.62 7.47 -6.58
C GLU A 130 9.35 6.64 -6.37
N GLU A 131 8.18 7.28 -6.38
CA GLU A 131 6.90 6.58 -6.23
C GLU A 131 6.52 5.79 -7.50
N ILE A 132 6.90 6.30 -8.68
CA ILE A 132 6.73 5.55 -9.94
C ILE A 132 7.63 4.32 -9.93
N GLU A 133 8.89 4.47 -9.49
CA GLU A 133 9.83 3.36 -9.35
C GLU A 133 9.33 2.30 -8.36
N GLU A 134 8.75 2.71 -7.23
CA GLU A 134 8.10 1.76 -6.31
C GLU A 134 7.00 0.95 -6.99
N VAL A 135 6.15 1.60 -7.80
CA VAL A 135 5.10 0.90 -8.56
C VAL A 135 5.72 -0.06 -9.59
N LEU A 136 6.74 0.37 -10.33
CA LEU A 136 7.47 -0.47 -11.28
C LEU A 136 8.04 -1.71 -10.60
N HIS A 137 8.70 -1.53 -9.45
CA HIS A 137 9.24 -2.63 -8.64
C HIS A 137 8.16 -3.55 -8.09
N SER A 138 7.06 -3.01 -7.57
CA SER A 138 5.96 -3.81 -6.99
C SER A 138 5.27 -4.72 -8.01
N VAL A 139 5.18 -4.27 -9.27
CA VAL A 139 4.64 -5.05 -10.38
C VAL A 139 5.69 -6.00 -10.96
N GLY A 140 6.99 -5.82 -10.62
CA GLY A 140 8.11 -6.58 -11.20
C GLY A 140 8.47 -6.13 -12.62
N PHE A 141 8.08 -4.92 -13.03
CA PHE A 141 8.28 -4.37 -14.36
C PHE A 141 9.47 -3.40 -14.34
N VAL A 142 10.69 -3.95 -14.40
CA VAL A 142 11.93 -3.19 -14.28
C VAL A 142 12.89 -3.50 -15.43
N ALA A 143 13.84 -2.61 -15.67
CA ALA A 143 14.88 -2.82 -16.67
C ALA A 143 15.64 -4.15 -16.44
N GLY A 144 15.99 -4.84 -17.53
CA GLY A 144 16.61 -6.16 -17.51
C GLY A 144 15.66 -7.34 -17.42
N LYS A 145 14.39 -7.15 -17.05
CA LYS A 145 13.38 -8.21 -17.04
C LYS A 145 12.76 -8.43 -18.43
N VAL A 146 12.16 -9.58 -18.61
CA VAL A 146 11.45 -9.93 -19.85
C VAL A 146 10.18 -9.07 -19.95
N PHE A 147 9.95 -8.46 -21.11
CA PHE A 147 8.71 -7.74 -21.38
C PHE A 147 7.52 -8.71 -21.46
N SER A 148 6.48 -8.40 -20.74
CA SER A 148 5.23 -9.14 -20.73
C SER A 148 4.06 -8.18 -20.87
N GLN A 149 3.24 -8.35 -21.90
CA GLN A 149 2.07 -7.50 -22.12
C GLN A 149 1.10 -7.49 -20.94
N PRO A 150 0.74 -8.64 -20.31
CA PRO A 150 -0.11 -8.63 -19.12
C PRO A 150 0.46 -7.84 -17.93
N MET A 151 1.78 -7.91 -17.72
CA MET A 151 2.44 -7.12 -16.66
C MET A 151 2.45 -5.64 -17.00
N PHE A 152 2.63 -5.29 -18.27
CA PHE A 152 2.56 -3.92 -18.75
C PHE A 152 1.16 -3.32 -18.56
N ASP A 153 0.12 -4.06 -18.93
CA ASP A 153 -1.27 -3.64 -18.74
C ASP A 153 -1.60 -3.47 -17.25
N LYS A 154 -1.09 -4.37 -16.40
CA LYS A 154 -1.19 -4.25 -14.93
C LYS A 154 -0.50 -3.00 -14.42
N LEU A 155 0.71 -2.69 -14.91
CA LEU A 155 1.43 -1.47 -14.56
C LEU A 155 0.62 -0.23 -14.91
N LEU A 156 0.13 -0.11 -16.16
CA LEU A 156 -0.68 1.02 -16.60
C LEU A 156 -1.96 1.18 -15.76
N LYS A 157 -2.59 0.06 -15.39
CA LYS A 157 -3.76 0.06 -14.51
C LYS A 157 -3.39 0.59 -13.12
N THR A 158 -2.33 0.06 -12.51
CA THR A 158 -1.89 0.47 -11.16
C THR A 158 -1.51 1.94 -11.12
N LEU A 159 -0.80 2.45 -12.15
CA LEU A 159 -0.47 3.87 -12.24
C LEU A 159 -1.73 4.75 -12.37
N ARG A 160 -2.72 4.34 -13.20
CA ARG A 160 -4.00 5.08 -13.28
C ARG A 160 -4.73 5.09 -11.94
N GLU A 161 -4.79 3.97 -11.24
CA GLU A 161 -5.40 3.86 -9.92
C GLU A 161 -4.70 4.79 -8.91
N ARG A 162 -3.37 4.93 -9.00
CA ARG A 162 -2.59 5.84 -8.17
C ARG A 162 -2.96 7.31 -8.43
N TYR A 163 -3.15 7.70 -9.71
CA TYR A 163 -3.65 9.04 -10.06
C TYR A 163 -5.10 9.25 -9.62
N PHE A 164 -5.94 8.25 -9.77
CA PHE A 164 -7.34 8.33 -9.35
C PHE A 164 -7.48 8.48 -7.83
N SER A 165 -6.67 7.79 -7.04
CA SER A 165 -6.68 7.96 -5.58
C SER A 165 -6.34 9.38 -5.14
N ARG A 166 -5.59 10.12 -5.96
CA ARG A 166 -5.27 11.53 -5.75
C ARG A 166 -6.29 12.50 -6.37
N GLY A 167 -7.40 11.97 -6.88
CA GLY A 167 -8.46 12.78 -7.51
C GLY A 167 -8.17 13.22 -8.93
N ARG A 168 -7.19 12.64 -9.61
CA ARG A 168 -6.84 12.96 -11.01
C ARG A 168 -7.54 12.03 -11.99
N TYR A 169 -8.87 12.12 -12.05
CA TYR A 169 -9.71 11.23 -12.87
C TYR A 169 -9.59 11.45 -14.37
N SER A 170 -9.05 12.58 -14.78
CA SER A 170 -8.75 12.91 -16.19
C SER A 170 -7.34 12.51 -16.61
N ALA A 171 -6.54 11.91 -15.71
CA ALA A 171 -5.19 11.48 -16.04
C ALA A 171 -5.20 10.45 -17.17
N THR A 172 -4.32 10.66 -18.15
CA THR A 172 -4.07 9.74 -19.24
C THR A 172 -2.59 9.33 -19.25
N ILE A 173 -2.35 8.09 -19.62
CA ILE A 173 -1.01 7.53 -19.75
C ILE A 173 -0.91 6.92 -21.14
N ASP A 174 -0.25 7.64 -22.02
CA ASP A 174 0.06 7.14 -23.35
C ASP A 174 1.38 6.38 -23.30
N SER A 175 1.38 5.19 -23.85
CA SER A 175 2.52 4.30 -23.76
C SER A 175 3.01 3.92 -25.16
N THR A 176 4.33 3.92 -25.34
CA THR A 176 4.97 3.50 -26.58
C THR A 176 6.05 2.47 -26.26
N VAL A 177 5.93 1.29 -26.87
CA VAL A 177 6.94 0.22 -26.80
C VAL A 177 7.70 0.21 -28.13
N THR A 178 8.98 0.59 -28.08
CA THR A 178 9.83 0.67 -29.28
C THR A 178 10.89 -0.43 -29.24
N PRO A 179 10.93 -1.35 -30.22
CA PRO A 179 12.02 -2.30 -30.36
C PRO A 179 13.35 -1.55 -30.62
N LEU A 180 14.38 -1.88 -29.86
CA LEU A 180 15.75 -1.39 -30.08
C LEU A 180 16.52 -2.35 -30.98
N ASP A 181 16.30 -3.64 -30.76
CA ASP A 181 16.84 -4.74 -31.53
C ASP A 181 15.90 -5.97 -31.42
N ALA A 182 16.32 -7.12 -31.90
CA ALA A 182 15.51 -8.34 -31.85
C ALA A 182 15.21 -8.84 -30.42
N SER A 183 15.97 -8.41 -29.42
CA SER A 183 15.95 -8.93 -28.05
C SER A 183 15.60 -7.89 -26.99
N ARG A 184 15.49 -6.60 -27.34
CA ARG A 184 15.29 -5.50 -26.36
C ARG A 184 14.25 -4.49 -26.82
N VAL A 185 13.49 -3.98 -25.85
CA VAL A 185 12.51 -2.90 -26.06
C VAL A 185 12.79 -1.74 -25.13
N ARG A 186 12.52 -0.54 -25.63
CA ARG A 186 12.41 0.68 -24.83
C ARG A 186 10.95 1.02 -24.63
N ILE A 187 10.58 1.40 -23.41
CA ILE A 187 9.23 1.78 -23.06
C ILE A 187 9.24 3.26 -22.71
N ARG A 188 8.31 4.00 -23.30
CA ARG A 188 8.07 5.40 -22.96
C ARG A 188 6.64 5.55 -22.49
N LEU A 189 6.47 6.15 -21.30
CA LEU A 189 5.20 6.52 -20.70
C LEU A 189 5.08 8.03 -20.74
N GLN A 190 4.15 8.53 -21.54
CA GLN A 190 3.79 9.96 -21.55
C GLN A 190 2.57 10.15 -20.69
N ILE A 191 2.73 10.89 -19.59
CA ILE A 191 1.69 11.09 -18.59
C ILE A 191 1.13 12.50 -18.73
N ASP A 192 -0.17 12.59 -18.93
CA ASP A 192 -0.91 13.83 -18.73
C ASP A 192 -1.78 13.67 -17.49
N GLU A 193 -1.38 14.31 -16.40
CA GLU A 193 -2.06 14.19 -15.12
C GLU A 193 -3.43 14.87 -15.10
N GLY A 194 -3.71 15.75 -16.04
CA GLY A 194 -4.94 16.52 -16.07
C GLY A 194 -5.12 17.42 -14.84
N ARG A 195 -6.35 17.80 -14.57
CA ARG A 195 -6.71 18.60 -13.38
C ARG A 195 -7.15 17.70 -12.24
N VAL A 196 -6.86 18.13 -11.00
CA VAL A 196 -7.42 17.48 -9.80
C VAL A 196 -8.91 17.81 -9.74
N ALA A 197 -9.73 16.78 -9.54
CA ALA A 197 -11.16 16.95 -9.40
C ALA A 197 -11.49 17.66 -8.08
N ARG A 198 -12.47 18.57 -8.13
CA ARG A 198 -12.90 19.40 -7.00
C ARG A 198 -14.22 18.90 -6.45
N ILE A 199 -14.40 19.08 -5.16
CA ILE A 199 -15.68 18.76 -4.53
C ILE A 199 -16.64 19.95 -4.78
N GLU A 200 -17.61 19.70 -5.65
CA GLU A 200 -18.68 20.65 -5.94
C GLU A 200 -19.76 20.59 -4.88
N LYS A 201 -20.09 19.38 -4.41
CA LYS A 201 -21.12 19.19 -3.38
C LYS A 201 -20.76 18.03 -2.46
N LEU A 202 -20.96 18.30 -1.16
CA LEU A 202 -20.78 17.33 -0.09
C LEU A 202 -22.05 17.28 0.74
N ARG A 203 -22.70 16.13 0.79
CA ARG A 203 -23.99 15.96 1.47
C ARG A 203 -23.92 14.82 2.48
N ILE A 204 -24.49 15.02 3.65
CA ILE A 204 -24.70 13.98 4.64
C ILE A 204 -26.22 13.74 4.72
N VAL A 205 -26.63 12.49 4.80
CA VAL A 205 -28.05 12.08 4.83
C VAL A 205 -28.22 11.13 6.01
N GLY A 206 -29.32 11.30 6.77
CA GLY A 206 -29.61 10.47 7.94
C GLY A 206 -29.26 11.14 9.27
N ASN A 207 -28.63 12.32 9.25
CA ASN A 207 -28.30 13.10 10.44
C ASN A 207 -29.55 13.85 10.95
N ASN A 208 -30.09 13.40 12.08
CA ASN A 208 -31.25 14.02 12.72
C ASN A 208 -30.89 14.75 14.03
N LYS A 209 -29.80 14.33 14.68
CA LYS A 209 -29.39 14.86 16.00
C LYS A 209 -28.38 16.03 15.86
N PHE A 210 -27.58 16.02 14.81
CA PHE A 210 -26.58 17.07 14.55
C PHE A 210 -26.84 17.72 13.20
N THR A 211 -26.55 19.02 13.11
CA THR A 211 -26.76 19.78 11.88
C THR A 211 -25.68 19.49 10.84
N ASP A 212 -26.02 19.56 9.55
CA ASP A 212 -25.06 19.46 8.43
C ASP A 212 -23.84 20.37 8.67
N ARG A 213 -24.11 21.61 9.14
CA ARG A 213 -23.05 22.60 9.36
C ARG A 213 -22.03 22.17 10.42
N GLU A 214 -22.45 21.43 11.45
CA GLU A 214 -21.56 20.89 12.48
C GLU A 214 -20.75 19.74 11.92
N LEU A 215 -21.40 18.81 11.24
CA LEU A 215 -20.74 17.63 10.69
C LEU A 215 -19.77 17.97 9.56
N LEU A 216 -20.16 18.83 8.64
CA LEU A 216 -19.32 19.24 7.52
C LEU A 216 -18.03 19.97 7.98
N LYS A 217 -18.03 20.61 9.15
CA LYS A 217 -16.81 21.24 9.71
C LYS A 217 -15.75 20.22 10.14
N LEU A 218 -16.16 19.00 10.46
CA LEU A 218 -15.26 17.93 10.92
C LEU A 218 -14.49 17.31 9.77
N LEU A 219 -15.06 17.39 8.56
CA LEU A 219 -14.53 16.72 7.40
C LEU A 219 -13.27 17.42 6.86
N GLU A 220 -12.33 16.63 6.40
CA GLU A 220 -11.19 17.14 5.64
C GLU A 220 -11.60 17.57 4.22
N LEU A 221 -12.66 16.97 3.70
CA LEU A 221 -13.31 17.35 2.45
C LEU A 221 -14.08 18.65 2.64
N ARG A 222 -13.99 19.59 1.67
CA ARG A 222 -14.76 20.83 1.69
C ARG A 222 -15.29 21.18 0.32
N GLU A 223 -16.51 21.69 0.29
CA GLU A 223 -17.15 22.24 -0.91
C GLU A 223 -16.38 23.44 -1.44
N ASP A 224 -16.60 23.76 -2.72
CA ASP A 224 -16.07 24.96 -3.34
C ASP A 224 -16.71 26.21 -2.69
N SER A 225 -15.90 27.19 -2.35
CA SER A 225 -16.32 28.47 -1.79
C SER A 225 -15.67 29.58 -2.61
N TRP A 226 -16.40 30.68 -2.85
CA TRP A 226 -15.92 31.79 -3.67
C TRP A 226 -14.59 32.42 -3.20
N LEU A 227 -14.26 32.27 -1.92
CA LEU A 227 -12.96 32.71 -1.34
C LEU A 227 -11.94 31.58 -1.25
N GLY A 228 -12.32 30.35 -1.61
CA GLY A 228 -11.50 29.14 -1.38
C GLY A 228 -10.49 28.83 -2.50
N PHE A 229 -10.26 29.70 -3.48
CA PHE A 229 -9.34 29.44 -4.60
C PHE A 229 -7.88 29.22 -4.19
N LEU A 230 -7.51 29.57 -2.96
CA LEU A 230 -6.19 29.34 -2.39
C LEU A 230 -6.09 28.07 -1.51
N SER A 231 -7.19 27.31 -1.34
CA SER A 231 -7.22 26.16 -0.45
C SER A 231 -7.15 24.84 -1.21
N SER A 232 -6.13 24.03 -0.94
CA SER A 232 -6.02 22.63 -1.43
C SER A 232 -7.05 21.67 -0.82
N LYS A 233 -7.84 22.12 0.18
CA LYS A 233 -8.87 21.31 0.86
C LYS A 233 -10.05 20.92 -0.04
N ARG A 234 -10.23 21.63 -1.17
CA ARG A 234 -11.25 21.33 -2.20
C ARG A 234 -10.90 20.14 -3.07
N ASN A 235 -9.63 19.82 -3.15
CA ASN A 235 -9.16 18.71 -3.97
C ASN A 235 -9.60 17.40 -3.34
N TYR A 236 -10.31 16.61 -4.11
CA TYR A 236 -10.73 15.29 -3.69
C TYR A 236 -9.52 14.33 -3.68
N SER A 237 -9.49 13.48 -2.67
CA SER A 237 -8.68 12.26 -2.67
C SER A 237 -9.37 11.19 -1.82
N ILE A 238 -9.09 9.94 -2.10
CA ILE A 238 -9.64 8.81 -1.33
C ILE A 238 -9.19 8.89 0.13
N ASP A 239 -7.95 9.31 0.39
CA ASP A 239 -7.42 9.44 1.75
C ASP A 239 -8.20 10.48 2.55
N LYS A 240 -8.52 11.65 1.94
CA LYS A 240 -9.36 12.67 2.60
C LYS A 240 -10.79 12.18 2.84
N LEU A 241 -11.34 11.38 1.91
CA LEU A 241 -12.65 10.77 2.13
C LEU A 241 -12.60 9.84 3.32
N ASN A 242 -11.65 8.91 3.36
CA ASN A 242 -11.50 7.97 4.47
C ASN A 242 -11.27 8.70 5.81
N ALA A 243 -10.41 9.71 5.84
CA ALA A 243 -10.19 10.54 7.03
C ALA A 243 -11.48 11.25 7.46
N SER A 244 -12.30 11.73 6.52
CA SER A 244 -13.59 12.35 6.79
C SER A 244 -14.59 11.35 7.37
N LEU A 245 -14.67 10.12 6.85
CA LEU A 245 -15.53 9.05 7.36
C LEU A 245 -15.10 8.66 8.78
N GLU A 246 -13.82 8.51 9.05
CA GLU A 246 -13.30 8.23 10.39
C GLU A 246 -13.55 9.38 11.37
N ALA A 247 -13.45 10.64 10.91
CA ALA A 247 -13.79 11.79 11.74
C ALA A 247 -15.27 11.80 12.14
N LEU A 248 -16.18 11.49 11.21
CA LEU A 248 -17.61 11.32 11.52
C LEU A 248 -17.82 10.21 12.54
N LYS A 249 -17.24 9.03 12.31
CA LYS A 249 -17.36 7.89 13.21
C LYS A 249 -16.86 8.22 14.62
N SER A 250 -15.69 8.85 14.70
CA SER A 250 -15.13 9.28 15.98
C SER A 250 -16.00 10.32 16.67
N PHE A 251 -16.57 11.27 15.93
CA PHE A 251 -17.44 12.30 16.47
C PHE A 251 -18.69 11.72 17.15
N TYR A 252 -19.35 10.76 16.49
CA TYR A 252 -20.55 10.11 17.03
C TYR A 252 -20.21 9.18 18.19
N LEU A 253 -19.15 8.35 18.06
CA LEU A 253 -18.70 7.47 19.14
C LEU A 253 -18.22 8.22 20.39
N ASP A 254 -17.70 9.44 20.23
CA ASP A 254 -17.30 10.29 21.37
C ASP A 254 -18.50 11.00 22.06
N ARG A 255 -19.70 10.87 21.49
CA ARG A 255 -20.93 11.47 22.01
C ARG A 255 -22.00 10.46 22.43
N GLY A 256 -21.61 9.20 22.51
CA GLY A 256 -22.49 8.14 23.00
C GLY A 256 -23.15 7.31 21.92
N TYR A 257 -23.02 7.62 20.65
CA TYR A 257 -23.71 6.90 19.58
C TYR A 257 -22.91 5.66 19.17
N ILE A 258 -22.94 4.63 20.02
CA ILE A 258 -22.14 3.39 19.79
C ILE A 258 -22.60 2.58 18.59
N ASN A 259 -23.89 2.70 18.22
CA ASN A 259 -24.51 2.04 17.08
C ASN A 259 -24.44 2.90 15.80
N PHE A 260 -23.67 3.99 15.83
CA PHE A 260 -23.45 4.81 14.64
C PHE A 260 -22.80 3.97 13.54
N ASP A 261 -23.39 4.03 12.35
CA ASP A 261 -22.84 3.39 11.17
C ASP A 261 -22.89 4.32 9.95
N ILE A 262 -22.00 4.07 9.00
CA ILE A 262 -21.99 4.71 7.70
C ILE A 262 -22.51 3.68 6.70
N ASP A 263 -23.80 3.82 6.36
CA ASP A 263 -24.51 2.87 5.51
C ASP A 263 -23.93 2.81 4.10
N SER A 264 -23.60 3.97 3.54
CA SER A 264 -22.96 4.10 2.25
C SER A 264 -22.23 5.44 2.09
N HIS A 265 -21.30 5.48 1.14
CA HIS A 265 -20.72 6.70 0.63
C HIS A 265 -20.65 6.63 -0.90
N ASP A 266 -21.36 7.53 -1.55
CA ASP A 266 -21.46 7.59 -3.00
C ASP A 266 -20.63 8.74 -3.53
N VAL A 267 -19.77 8.46 -4.51
CA VAL A 267 -18.92 9.44 -5.18
C VAL A 267 -19.30 9.49 -6.66
N ALA A 268 -20.04 10.50 -7.04
CA ALA A 268 -20.40 10.75 -8.45
C ALA A 268 -19.43 11.74 -9.07
N ILE A 269 -18.97 11.43 -10.27
CA ILE A 269 -18.01 12.23 -11.03
C ILE A 269 -18.75 12.83 -12.23
N SER A 270 -18.60 14.13 -12.47
CA SER A 270 -19.13 14.83 -13.64
C SER A 270 -18.56 14.28 -14.95
N GLN A 271 -19.25 14.50 -16.07
CA GLN A 271 -18.80 14.04 -17.38
C GLN A 271 -17.43 14.63 -17.79
N ASN A 272 -17.12 15.85 -17.37
CA ASN A 272 -15.83 16.51 -17.59
C ASN A 272 -14.72 16.00 -16.67
N LYS A 273 -15.03 15.09 -15.72
CA LYS A 273 -14.11 14.52 -14.72
C LYS A 273 -13.44 15.54 -13.80
N GLN A 274 -14.01 16.73 -13.65
CA GLN A 274 -13.44 17.82 -12.86
C GLN A 274 -14.23 18.09 -11.57
N ASP A 275 -15.52 17.74 -11.53
CA ASP A 275 -16.41 18.02 -10.41
C ASP A 275 -16.85 16.70 -9.77
N ILE A 276 -16.83 16.68 -8.43
CA ILE A 276 -17.19 15.51 -7.62
C ILE A 276 -18.34 15.89 -6.69
N PHE A 277 -19.30 14.97 -6.62
CA PHE A 277 -20.43 15.01 -5.70
C PHE A 277 -20.29 13.85 -4.74
N VAL A 278 -20.18 14.14 -3.45
CA VAL A 278 -20.06 13.12 -2.41
C VAL A 278 -21.35 13.11 -1.57
N THR A 279 -21.94 11.95 -1.41
CA THR A 279 -23.09 11.75 -0.51
C THR A 279 -22.70 10.66 0.49
N ILE A 280 -22.80 10.99 1.78
CA ILE A 280 -22.52 10.07 2.89
C ILE A 280 -23.86 9.79 3.56
N SER A 281 -24.32 8.54 3.56
CA SER A 281 -25.53 8.10 4.23
C SER A 281 -25.14 7.47 5.57
N ILE A 282 -25.79 7.91 6.64
CA ILE A 282 -25.47 7.48 8.00
C ILE A 282 -26.73 7.06 8.77
N THR A 283 -26.53 6.14 9.71
CA THR A 283 -27.47 5.79 10.75
C THR A 283 -26.89 6.18 12.10
N GLU A 284 -27.52 7.14 12.80
CA GLU A 284 -26.97 7.69 14.05
C GLU A 284 -27.11 6.72 15.24
N GLY A 285 -28.21 5.98 15.33
CA GLY A 285 -28.53 5.16 16.49
C GLY A 285 -29.00 5.99 17.70
N GLU A 286 -29.12 5.35 18.85
CA GLU A 286 -29.49 6.01 20.12
C GLU A 286 -28.20 6.31 20.93
N PRO A 287 -28.24 7.37 21.76
CA PRO A 287 -27.11 7.71 22.61
C PRO A 287 -27.05 6.79 23.85
N TYR A 288 -25.83 6.35 24.17
CA TYR A 288 -25.50 5.53 25.34
C TYR A 288 -24.71 6.34 26.36
N THR A 289 -24.79 5.95 27.61
CA THR A 289 -24.00 6.51 28.72
C THR A 289 -23.15 5.42 29.35
N PHE A 290 -22.11 5.82 30.07
CA PHE A 290 -21.29 4.89 30.84
C PHE A 290 -22.13 4.36 32.01
N GLY A 291 -22.22 3.05 32.15
CA GLY A 291 -22.75 2.36 33.30
C GLY A 291 -21.68 2.15 34.37
N LYS A 292 -21.48 0.90 34.78
CA LYS A 292 -20.45 0.52 35.76
C LYS A 292 -19.06 0.45 35.08
N VAL A 293 -18.07 1.03 35.73
CA VAL A 293 -16.67 1.00 35.21
C VAL A 293 -15.79 0.43 36.32
N GLU A 294 -15.23 -0.74 36.07
CA GLU A 294 -14.46 -1.53 37.03
C GLU A 294 -13.05 -1.80 36.54
N LEU A 295 -12.14 -2.01 37.47
CA LEU A 295 -10.76 -2.47 37.25
C LEU A 295 -10.64 -3.91 37.72
N ASP A 296 -10.16 -4.78 36.85
CA ASP A 296 -9.72 -6.14 37.19
C ASP A 296 -8.20 -6.19 37.18
N ASP A 297 -7.61 -5.86 38.32
CA ASP A 297 -6.18 -5.94 38.60
C ASP A 297 -5.95 -6.84 39.81
N THR A 298 -5.84 -8.13 39.58
CA THR A 298 -5.66 -9.14 40.63
C THR A 298 -4.35 -9.00 41.40
N GLN A 299 -3.36 -8.29 40.84
CA GLN A 299 -2.03 -8.12 41.42
C GLN A 299 -1.83 -6.76 42.12
N GLY A 300 -2.77 -5.82 41.90
CA GLY A 300 -2.78 -4.52 42.57
C GLY A 300 -1.66 -3.56 42.13
N TYR A 301 -1.26 -3.59 40.84
CA TYR A 301 -0.25 -2.68 40.32
C TYR A 301 -0.79 -1.28 40.07
N ILE A 302 -2.08 -1.16 39.86
CA ILE A 302 -2.76 0.11 39.65
C ILE A 302 -3.51 0.46 40.94
N THR A 303 -3.18 1.61 41.52
CA THR A 303 -3.88 2.05 42.74
C THR A 303 -5.31 2.46 42.43
N LYS A 304 -6.17 2.42 43.45
CA LYS A 304 -7.55 2.87 43.30
C LYS A 304 -7.61 4.36 42.93
N GLU A 305 -6.72 5.16 43.50
CA GLU A 305 -6.60 6.59 43.24
C GLU A 305 -6.22 6.85 41.78
N ASP A 306 -5.27 6.11 41.22
CA ASP A 306 -4.86 6.20 39.81
C ASP A 306 -6.00 5.82 38.88
N PHE A 307 -6.73 4.73 39.21
CA PHE A 307 -7.89 4.31 38.42
C PHE A 307 -9.01 5.34 38.47
N ASP A 308 -9.37 5.81 39.66
CA ASP A 308 -10.46 6.80 39.85
C ASP A 308 -10.13 8.13 39.15
N ALA A 309 -8.87 8.48 38.99
CA ALA A 309 -8.42 9.70 38.28
C ALA A 309 -8.61 9.62 36.76
N VAL A 310 -8.64 8.40 36.18
CA VAL A 310 -8.62 8.24 34.73
C VAL A 310 -9.87 7.55 34.16
N ARG A 311 -10.62 6.81 35.00
CA ARG A 311 -11.81 6.08 34.56
C ARG A 311 -12.91 7.01 34.06
N PRO A 312 -13.65 6.63 33.01
CA PRO A 312 -14.87 7.33 32.64
C PRO A 312 -15.87 7.37 33.80
N HIS A 313 -16.56 8.50 33.95
CA HIS A 313 -17.58 8.65 35.01
C HIS A 313 -18.87 7.96 34.61
N SER A 314 -19.41 7.13 35.52
CA SER A 314 -20.77 6.53 35.39
C SER A 314 -21.81 7.60 35.17
N GLY A 315 -22.76 7.40 34.25
CA GLY A 315 -23.81 8.35 33.87
C GLY A 315 -23.39 9.44 32.88
N ALA A 316 -22.07 9.61 32.61
CA ALA A 316 -21.61 10.50 31.54
C ALA A 316 -21.91 9.89 30.15
N PRO A 317 -22.11 10.71 29.13
CA PRO A 317 -22.21 10.20 27.75
C PRO A 317 -21.01 9.32 27.40
N PHE A 318 -21.27 8.16 26.77
CA PHE A 318 -20.20 7.30 26.31
C PHE A 318 -19.24 8.06 25.37
N SER A 319 -17.96 7.82 25.51
CA SER A 319 -16.93 8.38 24.63
C SER A 319 -15.82 7.37 24.41
N ARG A 320 -15.66 6.94 23.16
CA ARG A 320 -14.54 6.06 22.74
C ARG A 320 -13.19 6.66 23.11
N ARG A 321 -13.05 7.95 22.95
CA ARG A 321 -11.81 8.67 23.30
C ARG A 321 -11.47 8.56 24.78
N GLN A 322 -12.48 8.69 25.66
CA GLN A 322 -12.25 8.55 27.11
C GLN A 322 -11.81 7.13 27.48
N VAL A 323 -12.40 6.10 26.87
CA VAL A 323 -11.98 4.71 27.09
C VAL A 323 -10.56 4.47 26.63
N LEU A 324 -10.20 4.96 25.42
CA LEU A 324 -8.83 4.81 24.88
C LEU A 324 -7.82 5.58 25.73
N LEU A 325 -8.16 6.78 26.20
CA LEU A 325 -7.30 7.59 27.07
C LEU A 325 -7.11 6.90 28.43
N ALA A 326 -8.18 6.41 29.04
CA ALA A 326 -8.08 5.66 30.30
C ALA A 326 -7.16 4.44 30.12
N ARG A 327 -7.38 3.64 29.08
CA ARG A 327 -6.55 2.47 28.78
C ARG A 327 -5.09 2.86 28.63
N SER A 328 -4.76 3.83 27.78
CA SER A 328 -3.37 4.22 27.53
C SER A 328 -2.69 4.80 28.75
N THR A 329 -3.45 5.48 29.62
CA THR A 329 -2.90 6.03 30.88
C THR A 329 -2.62 4.88 31.86
N LEU A 330 -3.52 3.90 31.99
CA LEU A 330 -3.30 2.71 32.84
C LEU A 330 -2.10 1.89 32.34
N GLU A 331 -1.97 1.68 31.02
CA GLU A 331 -0.78 1.04 30.41
C GLU A 331 0.51 1.83 30.73
N SER A 332 0.44 3.17 30.70
CA SER A 332 1.58 4.01 31.09
C SER A 332 1.95 3.88 32.56
N ILE A 333 0.98 3.73 33.46
CA ILE A 333 1.22 3.46 34.90
C ILE A 333 1.93 2.13 35.08
N LEU A 334 1.50 1.07 34.40
CA LEU A 334 2.18 -0.23 34.40
C LEU A 334 3.62 -0.11 33.88
N ALA A 335 3.81 0.63 32.80
CA ALA A 335 5.12 0.87 32.22
C ALA A 335 6.05 1.70 33.13
N ASP A 336 5.51 2.54 34.01
CA ASP A 336 6.29 3.31 34.96
C ASP A 336 6.87 2.42 36.10
N VAL A 337 6.30 1.24 36.33
CA VAL A 337 6.72 0.27 37.36
C VAL A 337 7.36 -1.00 36.79
N GLY A 338 7.77 -0.96 35.51
CA GLY A 338 8.58 -2.01 34.90
C GLY A 338 7.88 -2.90 33.90
N PHE A 339 6.58 -2.76 33.70
CA PHE A 339 5.81 -3.58 32.76
C PHE A 339 5.70 -2.89 31.39
N ALA A 340 6.82 -2.83 30.66
CA ALA A 340 6.91 -2.11 29.38
C ALA A 340 5.91 -2.61 28.31
N PHE A 341 5.48 -3.86 28.40
CA PHE A 341 4.56 -4.52 27.48
C PHE A 341 3.23 -4.87 28.15
N GLY A 342 2.94 -4.27 29.32
CA GLY A 342 1.67 -4.45 29.98
C GLY A 342 0.51 -3.94 29.12
N ILE A 343 -0.56 -4.74 29.04
CA ILE A 343 -1.75 -4.46 28.24
C ILE A 343 -2.94 -4.29 29.19
N VAL A 344 -3.76 -3.30 28.92
CA VAL A 344 -5.05 -3.14 29.61
C VAL A 344 -6.17 -3.33 28.60
N ASN A 345 -6.94 -4.39 28.76
CA ASN A 345 -8.06 -4.71 27.89
C ASN A 345 -9.34 -4.05 28.44
N ALA A 346 -9.89 -3.10 27.71
CA ALA A 346 -11.18 -2.50 28.03
C ALA A 346 -12.29 -3.33 27.40
N MET A 347 -12.98 -4.12 28.21
CA MET A 347 -14.07 -5.01 27.78
C MET A 347 -15.42 -4.33 27.99
N PRO A 348 -16.18 -4.01 26.91
CA PRO A 348 -17.51 -3.42 27.02
C PRO A 348 -18.55 -4.50 27.24
N GLU A 349 -19.54 -4.20 28.10
CA GLU A 349 -20.78 -4.93 28.22
C GLU A 349 -21.96 -3.96 27.94
N ILE A 350 -22.73 -4.23 26.89
CA ILE A 350 -23.74 -3.30 26.37
C ILE A 350 -25.09 -3.72 26.82
N ASP A 351 -25.73 -2.91 27.67
CA ASP A 351 -27.14 -3.00 28.02
C ASP A 351 -27.97 -2.16 27.04
N ARG A 352 -28.62 -2.84 26.11
CA ARG A 352 -29.44 -2.20 25.07
C ARG A 352 -30.80 -1.70 25.57
N GLU A 353 -31.29 -2.24 26.68
CA GLU A 353 -32.59 -1.84 27.22
C GLU A 353 -32.49 -0.49 27.97
N ARG A 354 -31.34 -0.29 28.63
CA ARG A 354 -31.08 0.92 29.41
C ARG A 354 -30.19 1.93 28.69
N ASN A 355 -29.69 1.61 27.51
CA ASN A 355 -28.70 2.39 26.77
C ASN A 355 -27.46 2.69 27.64
N LEU A 356 -26.95 1.67 28.33
CA LEU A 356 -25.74 1.75 29.14
C LEU A 356 -24.61 0.90 28.56
N VAL A 357 -23.38 1.32 28.80
CA VAL A 357 -22.17 0.53 28.47
C VAL A 357 -21.36 0.41 29.76
N ASP A 358 -21.33 -0.79 30.31
CA ASP A 358 -20.42 -1.14 31.40
C ASP A 358 -19.03 -1.48 30.85
N PHE A 359 -17.99 -1.22 31.62
CA PHE A 359 -16.63 -1.53 31.25
C PHE A 359 -15.87 -2.25 32.35
N ILE A 360 -15.13 -3.29 31.98
CA ILE A 360 -14.13 -3.91 32.82
C ILE A 360 -12.76 -3.68 32.16
N PHE A 361 -11.88 -2.97 32.89
CA PHE A 361 -10.49 -2.80 32.49
C PHE A 361 -9.67 -3.94 33.09
N ALA A 362 -9.42 -4.97 32.31
CA ALA A 362 -8.65 -6.14 32.73
C ALA A 362 -7.14 -5.91 32.45
N VAL A 363 -6.34 -6.04 33.50
CA VAL A 363 -4.91 -5.78 33.46
C VAL A 363 -4.14 -7.08 33.22
N ASP A 364 -3.36 -7.11 32.16
CA ASP A 364 -2.35 -8.13 31.89
C ASP A 364 -0.95 -7.47 31.93
N PRO A 365 -0.24 -7.53 33.03
CA PRO A 365 1.03 -6.83 33.20
C PRO A 365 2.18 -7.42 32.37
N GLY A 366 2.11 -8.71 32.03
CA GLY A 366 3.23 -9.41 31.42
C GLY A 366 4.47 -9.49 32.34
N PRO A 367 5.67 -9.75 31.83
CA PRO A 367 6.92 -9.78 32.60
C PRO A 367 7.44 -8.37 32.88
N LYS A 368 8.18 -8.23 33.99
CA LYS A 368 9.00 -7.04 34.26
C LYS A 368 10.15 -6.97 33.26
N VAL A 369 10.40 -5.78 32.76
CA VAL A 369 11.37 -5.54 31.67
C VAL A 369 12.52 -4.68 32.17
N TYR A 370 13.73 -5.04 31.78
CA TYR A 370 14.97 -4.34 32.10
C TYR A 370 15.61 -3.74 30.86
N VAL A 371 16.26 -2.61 31.02
CA VAL A 371 16.98 -1.95 29.93
C VAL A 371 18.34 -2.62 29.73
N ARG A 372 18.56 -3.21 28.56
CA ARG A 372 19.85 -3.84 28.22
C ARG A 372 20.93 -2.78 27.93
N GLN A 373 20.62 -1.87 26.97
CA GLN A 373 21.57 -0.85 26.55
C GLN A 373 20.85 0.40 26.02
N VAL A 374 21.58 1.53 26.03
CA VAL A 374 21.13 2.81 25.45
C VAL A 374 21.98 3.13 24.23
N ASN A 375 21.37 3.19 23.06
CA ASN A 375 22.01 3.51 21.80
C ASN A 375 21.65 4.93 21.40
N VAL A 376 22.64 5.76 21.08
CA VAL A 376 22.43 7.13 20.59
C VAL A 376 22.81 7.20 19.12
N ARG A 377 21.97 7.88 18.32
CA ARG A 377 22.18 8.03 16.87
C ARG A 377 21.75 9.43 16.41
N GLY A 378 22.36 9.89 15.31
CA GLY A 378 22.03 11.19 14.69
C GLY A 378 22.80 12.38 15.27
N ASN A 379 23.62 12.18 16.31
CA ASN A 379 24.49 13.18 16.92
C ASN A 379 25.83 13.25 16.17
N GLN A 380 25.91 14.07 15.14
CA GLN A 380 27.15 14.24 14.35
C GLN A 380 28.11 15.26 14.97
N ALA A 381 27.57 16.38 15.46
CA ALA A 381 28.33 17.45 16.08
C ALA A 381 28.33 17.35 17.62
N THR A 382 27.23 16.89 18.23
CA THR A 382 27.10 16.76 19.69
C THR A 382 27.69 15.44 20.17
N ARG A 383 28.49 15.49 21.22
CA ARG A 383 29.08 14.27 21.80
C ARG A 383 28.01 13.41 22.47
N ASP A 384 28.20 12.10 22.41
CA ASP A 384 27.29 11.11 23.00
C ASP A 384 27.06 11.33 24.50
N GLU A 385 28.11 11.75 25.22
CA GLU A 385 28.10 12.05 26.67
C GLU A 385 27.09 13.15 27.03
N VAL A 386 26.87 14.14 26.15
CA VAL A 386 25.92 15.24 26.36
C VAL A 386 24.48 14.71 26.40
N ILE A 387 24.17 13.74 25.57
CA ILE A 387 22.85 13.10 25.51
C ILE A 387 22.70 12.13 26.69
N ARG A 388 23.73 11.29 26.94
CA ARG A 388 23.69 10.29 28.03
C ARG A 388 23.54 10.92 29.41
N ARG A 389 24.19 12.03 29.69
CA ARG A 389 24.04 12.71 30.99
C ARG A 389 22.62 13.23 31.28
N GLU A 390 21.83 13.47 30.22
CA GLU A 390 20.43 13.88 30.33
C GLU A 390 19.47 12.70 30.48
N MET A 391 19.93 11.47 30.21
CA MET A 391 19.13 10.26 30.41
C MET A 391 18.85 10.02 31.89
N ARG A 392 17.62 9.71 32.23
CA ARG A 392 17.17 9.24 33.54
C ARG A 392 17.03 7.75 33.63
N GLN A 393 16.65 7.16 32.51
CA GLN A 393 16.65 5.71 32.37
C GLN A 393 18.06 5.24 32.06
N VAL A 394 18.62 4.37 32.91
CA VAL A 394 19.97 3.85 32.77
C VAL A 394 19.96 2.37 32.37
N GLU A 395 21.08 1.92 31.81
CA GLU A 395 21.31 0.52 31.44
C GLU A 395 21.30 -0.39 32.69
N GLY A 396 20.76 -1.60 32.55
CA GLY A 396 20.62 -2.58 33.63
C GLY A 396 19.49 -2.29 34.63
N ALA A 397 18.86 -1.12 34.56
CA ALA A 397 17.77 -0.78 35.46
C ALA A 397 16.41 -1.32 34.97
N LEU A 398 15.46 -1.41 35.89
CA LEU A 398 14.07 -1.70 35.59
C LEU A 398 13.53 -0.60 34.65
N TYR A 399 12.77 -0.98 33.65
CA TYR A 399 12.15 -0.07 32.69
C TYR A 399 11.21 0.93 33.41
N SER A 400 11.25 2.20 33.00
CA SER A 400 10.32 3.22 33.47
C SER A 400 9.96 4.15 32.32
N ALA A 401 8.72 4.12 31.86
CA ALA A 401 8.22 5.04 30.86
C ALA A 401 8.32 6.51 31.29
N LYS A 402 8.13 6.77 32.59
CA LYS A 402 8.30 8.09 33.20
C LYS A 402 9.74 8.62 33.04
N ASP A 403 10.74 7.76 33.29
CA ASP A 403 12.14 8.19 33.17
C ASP A 403 12.56 8.38 31.72
N ILE A 404 11.97 7.60 30.80
CA ILE A 404 12.16 7.80 29.36
C ILE A 404 11.52 9.12 28.90
N ARG A 405 10.29 9.43 29.31
CA ARG A 405 9.67 10.73 29.02
C ARG A 405 10.49 11.90 29.56
N ARG A 406 10.95 11.81 30.80
CA ARG A 406 11.83 12.82 31.42
C ARG A 406 13.15 12.97 30.68
N SER A 407 13.75 11.86 30.23
CA SER A 407 14.97 11.87 29.44
C SER A 407 14.77 12.63 28.14
N ARG A 408 13.69 12.34 27.41
CA ARG A 408 13.33 13.05 26.18
C ARG A 408 13.19 14.56 26.41
N GLU A 409 12.43 14.95 27.42
CA GLU A 409 12.21 16.37 27.78
C GLU A 409 13.50 17.08 28.12
N ARG A 410 14.42 16.42 28.83
CA ARG A 410 15.72 16.99 29.19
C ARG A 410 16.62 17.18 27.99
N ILE A 411 16.71 16.17 27.12
CA ILE A 411 17.48 16.26 25.87
C ILE A 411 16.91 17.37 24.98
N GLN A 412 15.58 17.47 24.86
CA GLN A 412 14.93 18.46 24.03
C GLN A 412 15.15 19.90 24.59
N ARG A 413 15.21 20.07 25.91
CA ARG A 413 15.50 21.35 26.55
C ARG A 413 16.92 21.89 26.33
N LEU A 414 17.86 21.05 25.87
CA LEU A 414 19.18 21.50 25.48
C LEU A 414 19.17 22.51 24.32
N GLY A 415 18.12 22.47 23.47
CA GLY A 415 17.96 23.37 22.33
C GLY A 415 18.84 23.03 21.13
N TYR A 416 19.62 21.95 21.19
CA TYR A 416 20.53 21.52 20.12
C TYR A 416 19.88 20.63 19.07
N PHE A 417 18.65 20.17 19.32
CA PHE A 417 17.96 19.19 18.48
C PHE A 417 16.60 19.73 18.04
N ASP A 418 16.28 19.57 16.77
CA ASP A 418 14.96 19.85 16.20
C ASP A 418 13.98 18.74 16.57
N GLU A 419 14.47 17.48 16.58
CA GLU A 419 13.67 16.32 16.96
C GLU A 419 14.47 15.37 17.87
N VAL A 420 13.79 14.84 18.89
CA VAL A 420 14.30 13.80 19.80
C VAL A 420 13.30 12.65 19.85
N LYS A 421 13.66 11.53 19.29
CA LYS A 421 12.86 10.31 19.29
C LYS A 421 13.53 9.25 20.17
N ILE A 422 12.76 8.64 21.07
CA ILE A 422 13.23 7.53 21.90
C ILE A 422 12.31 6.34 21.66
N ASP A 423 12.86 5.29 21.07
CA ASP A 423 12.18 4.02 20.82
C ASP A 423 12.74 2.95 21.76
N THR A 424 11.88 2.02 22.19
CA THR A 424 12.24 0.96 23.14
C THR A 424 11.87 -0.41 22.58
N PRO A 425 12.57 -0.89 21.54
CA PRO A 425 12.30 -2.20 20.94
C PRO A 425 12.66 -3.33 21.91
N ALA A 426 11.84 -4.38 21.91
CA ALA A 426 12.16 -5.64 22.57
C ALA A 426 13.44 -6.26 21.98
N VAL A 427 14.27 -6.85 22.81
CA VAL A 427 15.49 -7.56 22.39
C VAL A 427 15.09 -8.94 21.84
N PRO A 428 15.42 -9.26 20.58
CA PRO A 428 15.10 -10.56 20.02
C PRO A 428 15.68 -11.73 20.85
N GLY A 429 14.84 -12.72 21.16
CA GLY A 429 15.22 -13.89 21.95
C GLY A 429 15.15 -13.70 23.46
N THR A 430 14.74 -12.55 23.97
CA THR A 430 14.47 -12.30 25.39
C THR A 430 13.02 -11.85 25.57
N ILE A 431 12.44 -12.13 26.75
CA ILE A 431 11.06 -11.73 27.08
C ILE A 431 11.02 -10.55 28.05
N ASP A 432 12.16 -10.22 28.64
CA ASP A 432 12.31 -9.29 29.77
C ASP A 432 13.34 -8.18 29.52
N GLN A 433 13.77 -7.97 28.26
CA GLN A 433 14.76 -6.96 27.92
C GLN A 433 14.31 -6.06 26.77
N VAL A 434 14.67 -4.78 26.91
CA VAL A 434 14.53 -3.78 25.85
C VAL A 434 15.83 -3.03 25.63
N ASP A 435 16.05 -2.58 24.40
CA ASP A 435 17.04 -1.56 24.09
C ASP A 435 16.38 -0.20 24.06
N ILE A 436 17.10 0.83 24.43
CA ILE A 436 16.67 2.22 24.25
C ILE A 436 17.43 2.82 23.09
N ASN A 437 16.72 3.18 22.02
CA ASN A 437 17.30 3.86 20.87
C ASN A 437 16.91 5.34 20.89
N VAL A 438 17.87 6.19 21.18
CA VAL A 438 17.73 7.66 21.18
C VAL A 438 18.18 8.16 19.82
N THR A 439 17.26 8.60 18.98
CA THR A 439 17.55 9.18 17.68
C THR A 439 17.32 10.69 17.76
N VAL A 440 18.34 11.46 17.45
CA VAL A 440 18.27 12.93 17.46
C VAL A 440 18.50 13.49 16.07
N GLN A 441 17.83 14.58 15.75
CA GLN A 441 18.09 15.39 14.59
C GLN A 441 18.69 16.71 15.05
N GLU A 442 19.97 16.93 14.73
CA GLU A 442 20.66 18.15 15.15
C GLU A 442 20.17 19.35 14.38
N ARG A 443 20.05 20.45 15.09
CA ARG A 443 19.72 21.75 14.53
C ARG A 443 20.99 22.59 14.35
N SER A 444 20.98 23.49 13.39
CA SER A 444 22.08 24.45 13.25
C SER A 444 22.08 25.38 14.43
N THR A 445 23.12 25.29 15.28
CA THR A 445 23.28 26.09 16.50
C THR A 445 24.16 27.33 16.29
N GLY A 446 24.54 27.63 15.04
CA GLY A 446 25.34 28.79 14.68
C GLY A 446 24.54 29.91 14.03
N ASN A 447 24.56 31.09 14.55
CA ASN A 447 24.00 32.29 13.94
C ASN A 447 25.12 33.26 13.61
N PHE A 448 25.10 33.73 12.36
CA PHE A 448 25.98 34.82 11.91
C PHE A 448 25.11 36.03 11.63
N MET A 449 25.39 37.13 12.30
CA MET A 449 24.71 38.41 12.13
C MET A 449 25.70 39.45 11.64
N PHE A 450 25.33 40.11 10.56
CA PHE A 450 26.09 41.24 10.03
C PHE A 450 25.19 42.48 10.03
N GLY A 451 25.63 43.53 10.72
CA GLY A 451 24.93 44.78 10.84
C GLY A 451 25.77 45.94 10.31
N VAL A 452 25.13 46.82 9.55
CA VAL A 452 25.72 48.12 9.16
C VAL A 452 24.84 49.22 9.73
N GLY A 453 25.43 50.09 10.49
CA GLY A 453 24.75 51.22 11.10
C GLY A 453 25.50 52.52 10.82
N TYR A 454 24.82 53.65 10.95
CA TYR A 454 25.44 54.98 10.92
C TYR A 454 25.07 55.74 12.22
N ALA A 455 26.09 56.15 12.96
CA ALA A 455 25.91 56.99 14.16
C ALA A 455 26.46 58.37 13.87
N GLY A 456 25.68 59.40 14.14
CA GLY A 456 26.03 60.80 13.79
C GLY A 456 27.33 61.31 14.39
N ALA A 457 27.81 60.72 15.49
CA ALA A 457 29.07 61.09 16.14
C ALA A 457 30.28 60.21 15.71
N ASP A 458 30.01 58.93 15.38
CA ASP A 458 31.07 57.91 15.17
C ASP A 458 31.19 57.44 13.71
N GLY A 459 30.29 57.94 12.83
CA GLY A 459 30.30 57.57 11.41
C GLY A 459 29.65 56.19 11.12
N VAL A 460 30.24 55.47 10.17
CA VAL A 460 29.74 54.13 9.75
C VAL A 460 30.22 53.10 10.77
N LEU A 461 29.27 52.36 11.33
CA LEU A 461 29.50 51.23 12.21
C LEU A 461 29.27 49.93 11.46
N LEU A 462 30.23 49.05 11.51
CA LEU A 462 30.13 47.68 11.02
C LEU A 462 30.15 46.74 12.23
N GLN A 463 29.09 45.93 12.35
CA GLN A 463 29.01 44.93 13.41
C GLN A 463 28.95 43.55 12.77
N ALA A 464 29.81 42.65 13.21
CA ALA A 464 29.73 41.22 12.87
C ALA A 464 29.66 40.44 14.19
N GLU A 465 28.64 39.65 14.31
CA GLU A 465 28.42 38.77 15.46
C GLU A 465 28.32 37.35 15.02
N VAL A 466 29.10 36.47 15.64
CA VAL A 466 29.02 35.01 15.46
C VAL A 466 28.65 34.41 16.78
N ASN A 467 27.45 33.88 16.87
CA ASN A 467 26.99 33.15 18.04
C ASN A 467 26.90 31.67 17.71
N ARG A 468 27.51 30.81 18.47
CA ARG A 468 27.46 29.37 18.31
C ARG A 468 27.23 28.72 19.68
N GLU A 469 26.07 28.10 19.81
CA GLU A 469 25.74 27.22 20.93
C GLU A 469 26.34 25.83 20.69
N ASN A 470 26.58 25.07 21.75
CA ASN A 470 27.21 23.75 21.70
C ASN A 470 28.58 23.73 20.99
N LEU A 471 29.47 24.61 21.43
CA LEU A 471 30.80 24.70 20.85
C LEU A 471 31.59 23.39 21.07
N PHE A 472 32.15 22.84 19.98
CA PHE A 472 32.84 21.53 19.94
C PHE A 472 31.99 20.36 20.42
N GLY A 473 30.66 20.47 20.45
CA GLY A 473 29.76 19.39 20.84
C GLY A 473 29.77 19.04 22.32
N SER A 474 30.31 19.90 23.16
CA SER A 474 30.47 19.65 24.61
C SER A 474 29.25 20.00 25.47
N GLY A 475 28.27 20.69 24.90
CA GLY A 475 27.00 21.08 25.56
C GLY A 475 27.13 22.25 26.49
#